data_3542b5e0198c2fd2c9c4ba12a41ba7a9
#
_entry.id   3542b5e0198c2fd2c9c4ba12a41ba7a9
#
_cell.length_a   1.000
_cell.length_b   1.000
_cell.length_c   1.000
_cell.angle_alpha   90.00
_cell.angle_beta   90.00
_cell.angle_gamma   90.00
#
_symmetry.space_group_name_H-M   'P 1'
#
loop_
_entity.id
_entity.type
_entity.pdbx_description
1 polymer ?
#
loop_
_entity_poly.entity_id
_entity_poly.type
_entity_poly.pdbx_seq_one_letter_code
_entity_poly.pdbx_strand_id
1 'polypeptide(L)'
;MKVFHLLFGSHALSHVEVLKRELSKGDILVVSPDAVLMAQYDGILDKQLRDKLDAEKDLKVLADQLQKYSADEAYHRYVETSLEKVYSILCQGMSLSFQDDSLHIFLREFLVLICGKCVASLMEVKDVVDGRELIVCEGNKGLSVIDKKLTEENVSGMSLEGVTLVAGTYGKKVTGETVSLGKRGSELTANIIAAVLRAEFVRFYVAGFEYDEAPRLSYEEAAQCFSGGVPVYPPAMQPAKKAGIPIQVADITNEGKVFVTISSVPEDEVAKGISGVFVSGPLSLVTVYGTGLLGSVGISAIIFKKFADQGVNIHFISQSLSEYSISFAVKREKERLAETVLKTFIDEKTQSQFFDMSYSLRPVKIVSVYGQGMKNIPGISGQIYSALGKEGINVIAASQGGEELSISIVVEEEDVRRAQVALTALIS
;
A
#
# COMPACT_ATOMS: atom_id res chain seq x y z
N MET A 1 -15.84 5.22 -20.72
CA MET A 1 -14.45 4.78 -20.53
C MET A 1 -14.25 4.47 -19.07
N LYS A 2 -13.60 3.36 -18.78
CA LYS A 2 -13.31 2.86 -17.44
C LYS A 2 -11.79 2.62 -17.32
N VAL A 3 -11.27 2.75 -16.10
CA VAL A 3 -9.87 2.42 -15.83
C VAL A 3 -9.81 1.23 -14.88
N PHE A 4 -9.00 0.25 -15.24
CA PHE A 4 -8.79 -0.96 -14.46
C PHE A 4 -7.33 -1.04 -14.03
N HIS A 5 -7.07 -1.65 -12.89
CA HIS A 5 -5.74 -1.89 -12.36
C HIS A 5 -5.58 -3.35 -11.96
N LEU A 6 -4.50 -3.96 -12.42
CA LEU A 6 -4.16 -5.35 -12.18
C LEU A 6 -2.75 -5.48 -11.61
N LEU A 7 -2.62 -6.18 -10.49
CA LEU A 7 -1.34 -6.68 -10.01
C LEU A 7 -1.07 -8.05 -10.64
N PHE A 8 -0.05 -8.11 -11.51
CA PHE A 8 0.34 -9.31 -12.23
C PHE A 8 1.15 -10.25 -11.32
N GLY A 9 0.70 -11.47 -11.16
CA GLY A 9 1.35 -12.51 -10.38
C GLY A 9 0.68 -13.87 -10.62
N SER A 10 0.93 -14.84 -9.75
CA SER A 10 0.48 -16.22 -9.90
C SER A 10 -1.03 -16.41 -10.09
N HIS A 11 -1.83 -15.47 -9.62
CA HIS A 11 -3.30 -15.53 -9.71
C HIS A 11 -3.88 -14.75 -10.90
N ALA A 12 -3.19 -13.73 -11.41
CA ALA A 12 -3.73 -12.84 -12.42
C ALA A 12 -4.02 -13.53 -13.77
N LEU A 13 -3.25 -14.55 -14.12
CA LEU A 13 -3.35 -15.22 -15.41
C LEU A 13 -4.55 -16.15 -15.53
N SER A 14 -4.90 -16.83 -14.46
CA SER A 14 -6.07 -17.72 -14.44
C SER A 14 -7.39 -16.96 -14.64
N HIS A 15 -7.36 -15.62 -14.61
CA HIS A 15 -8.54 -14.76 -14.66
C HIS A 15 -8.58 -13.81 -15.87
N VAL A 16 -7.75 -14.05 -16.89
CA VAL A 16 -7.74 -13.26 -18.14
C VAL A 16 -9.13 -13.22 -18.80
N GLU A 17 -9.92 -14.28 -18.68
CA GLU A 17 -11.28 -14.32 -19.22
C GLU A 17 -12.22 -13.31 -18.51
N VAL A 18 -12.01 -13.05 -17.23
CA VAL A 18 -12.75 -11.98 -16.51
C VAL A 18 -12.40 -10.62 -17.10
N LEU A 19 -11.11 -10.37 -17.34
CA LEU A 19 -10.64 -9.13 -17.96
C LEU A 19 -11.19 -8.94 -19.37
N LYS A 20 -11.12 -9.99 -20.22
CA LYS A 20 -11.67 -9.96 -21.60
C LYS A 20 -13.16 -9.63 -21.62
N ARG A 21 -13.92 -10.14 -20.66
CA ARG A 21 -15.36 -9.89 -20.55
C ARG A 21 -15.70 -8.49 -20.08
N GLU A 22 -14.89 -7.92 -19.16
CA GLU A 22 -15.19 -6.65 -18.52
C GLU A 22 -14.64 -5.44 -19.27
N LEU A 23 -13.50 -5.58 -19.98
CA LEU A 23 -12.90 -4.49 -20.75
C LEU A 23 -13.58 -4.32 -22.10
N SER A 24 -13.79 -3.07 -22.47
CA SER A 24 -14.40 -2.66 -23.74
C SER A 24 -13.49 -1.68 -24.48
N LYS A 25 -13.80 -1.43 -25.75
CA LYS A 25 -13.09 -0.41 -26.54
C LYS A 25 -13.09 0.95 -25.84
N GLY A 26 -11.93 1.55 -25.72
CA GLY A 26 -11.69 2.81 -25.04
C GLY A 26 -11.39 2.67 -23.54
N ASP A 27 -11.45 1.45 -22.97
CA ASP A 27 -11.05 1.23 -21.59
C ASP A 27 -9.53 1.09 -21.45
N ILE A 28 -9.01 1.37 -20.25
CA ILE A 28 -7.59 1.36 -19.95
C ILE A 28 -7.32 0.33 -18.85
N LEU A 29 -6.32 -0.53 -19.05
CA LEU A 29 -5.83 -1.46 -18.04
C LEU A 29 -4.40 -1.09 -17.63
N VAL A 30 -4.22 -0.66 -16.39
CA VAL A 30 -2.91 -0.42 -15.79
C VAL A 30 -2.40 -1.71 -15.15
N VAL A 31 -1.20 -2.14 -15.53
CA VAL A 31 -0.58 -3.41 -15.09
C VAL A 31 0.74 -3.12 -14.37
N SER A 32 0.98 -3.83 -13.28
CA SER A 32 2.29 -3.89 -12.63
C SER A 32 2.51 -5.27 -11.99
N PRO A 33 3.77 -5.67 -11.71
CA PRO A 33 4.04 -6.90 -10.97
C PRO A 33 3.47 -6.83 -9.55
N ASP A 34 3.06 -7.98 -9.01
CA ASP A 34 2.70 -8.09 -7.61
C ASP A 34 3.93 -8.01 -6.69
N ALA A 35 3.69 -7.96 -5.38
CA ALA A 35 4.75 -7.82 -4.40
C ALA A 35 5.68 -9.06 -4.36
N VAL A 36 5.18 -10.26 -4.67
CA VAL A 36 5.96 -11.51 -4.65
C VAL A 36 6.93 -11.55 -5.82
N LEU A 37 6.44 -11.27 -7.03
CA LEU A 37 7.25 -11.24 -8.24
C LEU A 37 8.29 -10.12 -8.17
N MET A 38 7.92 -8.94 -7.65
CA MET A 38 8.86 -7.85 -7.47
C MET A 38 9.96 -8.19 -6.46
N ALA A 39 9.60 -8.80 -5.31
CA ALA A 39 10.58 -9.21 -4.30
C ALA A 39 11.55 -10.29 -4.82
N GLN A 40 11.07 -11.23 -5.64
CA GLN A 40 11.92 -12.21 -6.30
C GLN A 40 12.95 -11.54 -7.21
N TYR A 41 12.51 -10.60 -8.04
CA TYR A 41 13.38 -9.85 -8.93
C TYR A 41 14.41 -9.00 -8.18
N ASP A 42 13.98 -8.29 -7.14
CA ASP A 42 14.85 -7.51 -6.27
C ASP A 42 15.93 -8.39 -5.62
N GLY A 43 15.56 -9.60 -5.19
CA GLY A 43 16.52 -10.56 -4.64
C GLY A 43 17.61 -10.97 -5.62
N ILE A 44 17.30 -11.06 -6.94
CA ILE A 44 18.29 -11.32 -7.98
C ILE A 44 19.20 -10.11 -8.17
N LEU A 45 18.63 -8.91 -8.23
CA LEU A 45 19.42 -7.67 -8.37
C LEU A 45 20.35 -7.46 -7.18
N ASP A 46 19.87 -7.66 -5.95
CA ASP A 46 20.65 -7.50 -4.72
C ASP A 46 21.81 -8.48 -4.63
N LYS A 47 21.61 -9.75 -5.00
CA LYS A 47 22.67 -10.77 -5.01
C LYS A 47 23.81 -10.34 -5.94
N GLN A 48 23.47 -9.89 -7.16
CA GLN A 48 24.47 -9.48 -8.12
C GLN A 48 25.26 -8.23 -7.67
N LEU A 49 24.57 -7.25 -7.10
CA LEU A 49 25.20 -5.99 -6.68
C LEU A 49 26.07 -6.13 -5.42
N ARG A 50 25.69 -7.03 -4.48
CA ARG A 50 26.42 -7.22 -3.21
C ARG A 50 27.49 -8.29 -3.28
N ASP A 51 27.16 -9.46 -3.83
CA ASP A 51 27.97 -10.67 -3.67
C ASP A 51 28.73 -11.05 -4.94
N LYS A 52 28.58 -10.32 -6.04
CA LYS A 52 29.14 -10.65 -7.36
C LYS A 52 28.84 -12.08 -7.80
N LEU A 53 27.73 -12.66 -7.31
CA LEU A 53 27.26 -13.97 -7.69
C LEU A 53 26.68 -13.92 -9.11
N ASP A 54 26.72 -15.08 -9.77
CA ASP A 54 26.22 -15.25 -11.14
C ASP A 54 24.70 -15.06 -11.23
N ALA A 55 24.25 -13.82 -11.48
CA ALA A 55 22.83 -13.53 -11.70
C ALA A 55 22.30 -14.06 -13.03
N GLU A 56 23.17 -14.46 -13.97
CA GLU A 56 22.75 -14.99 -15.27
C GLU A 56 21.84 -16.19 -15.12
N LYS A 57 22.22 -17.12 -14.24
CA LYS A 57 21.43 -18.31 -13.94
C LYS A 57 20.07 -17.97 -13.33
N ASP A 58 20.05 -17.06 -12.37
CA ASP A 58 18.80 -16.66 -11.68
C ASP A 58 17.87 -15.91 -12.66
N LEU A 59 18.41 -15.05 -13.51
CA LEU A 59 17.65 -14.36 -14.57
C LEU A 59 17.11 -15.32 -15.61
N LYS A 60 17.86 -16.38 -16.00
CA LYS A 60 17.35 -17.44 -16.88
C LYS A 60 16.18 -18.20 -16.25
N VAL A 61 16.30 -18.56 -14.96
CA VAL A 61 15.18 -19.19 -14.23
C VAL A 61 13.95 -18.28 -14.20
N LEU A 62 14.13 -16.99 -14.01
CA LEU A 62 13.05 -16.02 -14.07
C LEU A 62 12.46 -15.91 -15.48
N ALA A 63 13.30 -15.92 -16.52
CA ALA A 63 12.83 -15.94 -17.91
C ALA A 63 11.94 -17.15 -18.19
N ASP A 64 12.39 -18.35 -17.81
CA ASP A 64 11.63 -19.60 -17.97
C ASP A 64 10.29 -19.57 -17.21
N GLN A 65 10.25 -18.91 -16.05
CA GLN A 65 9.01 -18.71 -15.29
C GLN A 65 8.06 -17.75 -16.02
N LEU A 66 8.56 -16.61 -16.48
CA LEU A 66 7.77 -15.59 -17.16
C LEU A 66 7.24 -16.08 -18.51
N GLN A 67 8.05 -16.85 -19.26
CA GLN A 67 7.63 -17.41 -20.55
C GLN A 67 6.49 -18.43 -20.43
N LYS A 68 6.34 -19.12 -19.29
CA LYS A 68 5.22 -20.04 -19.06
C LYS A 68 3.86 -19.35 -19.04
N TYR A 69 3.84 -18.05 -18.88
CA TYR A 69 2.60 -17.28 -18.81
C TYR A 69 1.93 -17.04 -20.17
N SER A 70 2.64 -17.09 -21.28
CA SER A 70 2.09 -16.96 -22.62
C SER A 70 2.82 -17.85 -23.60
N ALA A 71 2.13 -18.40 -24.57
CA ALA A 71 2.70 -19.18 -25.66
C ALA A 71 3.21 -18.30 -26.84
N ASP A 72 3.11 -16.98 -26.75
CA ASP A 72 3.48 -16.05 -27.81
C ASP A 72 5.01 -15.95 -27.95
N GLU A 73 5.54 -16.31 -29.09
CA GLU A 73 6.97 -16.27 -29.42
C GLU A 73 7.52 -14.83 -29.40
N ALA A 74 6.71 -13.82 -29.74
CA ALA A 74 7.15 -12.42 -29.68
C ALA A 74 7.32 -11.97 -28.25
N TYR A 75 6.44 -12.42 -27.35
CA TYR A 75 6.58 -12.21 -25.92
C TYR A 75 7.81 -12.92 -25.34
N HIS A 76 8.06 -14.18 -25.73
CA HIS A 76 9.26 -14.92 -25.29
C HIS A 76 10.55 -14.18 -25.66
N ARG A 77 10.66 -13.74 -26.91
CA ARG A 77 11.82 -12.95 -27.37
C ARG A 77 11.95 -11.64 -26.62
N TYR A 78 10.83 -10.98 -26.28
CA TYR A 78 10.85 -9.76 -25.49
C TYR A 78 11.38 -10.00 -24.08
N VAL A 79 10.96 -11.09 -23.42
CA VAL A 79 11.45 -11.48 -22.08
C VAL A 79 12.97 -11.69 -22.12
N GLU A 80 13.45 -12.54 -23.05
CA GLU A 80 14.87 -12.85 -23.21
C GLU A 80 15.69 -11.58 -23.43
N THR A 81 15.35 -10.79 -24.45
CA THR A 81 16.08 -9.56 -24.77
C THR A 81 16.07 -8.55 -23.62
N SER A 82 14.97 -8.47 -22.87
CA SER A 82 14.87 -7.54 -21.73
C SER A 82 15.77 -7.98 -20.57
N LEU A 83 15.77 -9.27 -20.23
CA LEU A 83 16.60 -9.80 -19.15
C LEU A 83 18.09 -9.86 -19.52
N GLU A 84 18.43 -10.09 -20.79
CA GLU A 84 19.81 -9.93 -21.29
C GLU A 84 20.31 -8.50 -21.15
N LYS A 85 19.47 -7.48 -21.44
CA LYS A 85 19.80 -6.08 -21.19
C LYS A 85 20.03 -5.80 -19.71
N VAL A 86 19.15 -6.32 -18.84
CA VAL A 86 19.32 -6.21 -17.38
C VAL A 86 20.66 -6.80 -16.95
N TYR A 87 20.99 -8.02 -17.41
CA TYR A 87 22.28 -8.65 -17.12
C TYR A 87 23.47 -7.82 -17.61
N SER A 88 23.41 -7.33 -18.84
CA SER A 88 24.47 -6.48 -19.41
C SER A 88 24.69 -5.20 -18.59
N ILE A 89 23.62 -4.56 -18.16
CA ILE A 89 23.68 -3.33 -17.32
C ILE A 89 24.25 -3.65 -15.94
N LEU A 90 23.86 -4.78 -15.33
CA LEU A 90 24.41 -5.23 -14.06
C LEU A 90 25.93 -5.48 -14.18
N CYS A 91 26.38 -6.15 -15.24
CA CYS A 91 27.81 -6.39 -15.48
C CYS A 91 28.61 -5.11 -15.68
N GLN A 92 28.06 -4.11 -16.37
CA GLN A 92 28.67 -2.80 -16.56
C GLN A 92 28.65 -1.95 -15.28
N GLY A 93 27.54 -1.97 -14.54
CA GLY A 93 27.37 -1.26 -13.28
C GLY A 93 28.31 -1.74 -12.17
N MET A 94 28.79 -2.99 -12.23
CA MET A 94 29.82 -3.50 -11.31
C MET A 94 31.18 -2.78 -11.43
N SER A 95 31.45 -2.15 -12.57
CA SER A 95 32.66 -1.36 -12.79
C SER A 95 32.55 0.07 -12.25
N LEU A 96 31.34 0.52 -11.98
CA LEU A 96 31.01 1.85 -11.47
C LEU A 96 30.41 1.65 -10.10
N SER A 97 31.04 2.06 -9.02
CA SER A 97 30.56 1.92 -7.63
C SER A 97 29.21 2.61 -7.42
N PHE A 98 28.14 2.08 -8.03
CA PHE A 98 26.78 2.58 -7.84
C PHE A 98 26.23 2.12 -6.47
N GLN A 99 26.26 3.02 -5.51
CA GLN A 99 25.51 2.90 -4.23
C GLN A 99 24.13 3.57 -4.34
N ASP A 100 23.59 3.75 -5.56
CA ASP A 100 22.40 4.58 -5.76
C ASP A 100 21.16 3.73 -6.08
N ASP A 101 20.07 3.95 -5.33
CA ASP A 101 18.72 3.40 -5.57
C ASP A 101 18.21 3.63 -7.00
N SER A 102 18.77 4.62 -7.70
CA SER A 102 18.40 4.97 -9.08
C SER A 102 18.63 3.82 -10.07
N LEU A 103 19.67 3.02 -9.90
CA LEU A 103 19.91 1.85 -10.75
C LEU A 103 18.87 0.76 -10.52
N HIS A 104 18.54 0.47 -9.25
CA HIS A 104 17.48 -0.47 -8.92
C HIS A 104 16.12 -0.04 -9.49
N ILE A 105 15.78 1.24 -9.35
CA ILE A 105 14.54 1.80 -9.91
C ILE A 105 14.50 1.61 -11.43
N PHE A 106 15.60 1.92 -12.10
CA PHE A 106 15.72 1.75 -13.55
C PHE A 106 15.61 0.28 -13.99
N LEU A 107 16.24 -0.66 -13.27
CA LEU A 107 16.20 -2.07 -13.62
C LEU A 107 14.81 -2.69 -13.36
N ARG A 108 14.12 -2.25 -12.32
CA ARG A 108 12.74 -2.73 -11.99
C ARG A 108 11.73 -2.40 -13.09
N GLU A 109 11.92 -1.34 -13.86
CA GLU A 109 10.99 -1.00 -14.94
C GLU A 109 10.92 -2.08 -16.02
N PHE A 110 12.01 -2.81 -16.28
CA PHE A 110 12.00 -3.92 -17.25
C PHE A 110 10.98 -4.99 -16.85
N LEU A 111 10.91 -5.32 -15.56
CA LEU A 111 9.91 -6.27 -15.06
C LEU A 111 8.48 -5.75 -15.24
N VAL A 112 8.26 -4.46 -14.96
CA VAL A 112 6.93 -3.83 -15.15
C VAL A 112 6.49 -3.90 -16.61
N LEU A 113 7.40 -3.60 -17.55
CA LEU A 113 7.12 -3.69 -18.99
C LEU A 113 6.90 -5.15 -19.45
N ILE A 114 7.67 -6.11 -18.94
CA ILE A 114 7.49 -7.53 -19.22
C ILE A 114 6.10 -7.98 -18.78
N CYS A 115 5.66 -7.61 -17.57
CA CYS A 115 4.31 -7.93 -17.09
C CYS A 115 3.22 -7.30 -17.99
N GLY A 116 3.40 -6.04 -18.38
CA GLY A 116 2.50 -5.37 -19.33
C GLY A 116 2.42 -6.11 -20.67
N LYS A 117 3.56 -6.50 -21.24
CA LYS A 117 3.63 -7.25 -22.51
C LYS A 117 3.03 -8.65 -22.38
N CYS A 118 3.18 -9.32 -21.25
CA CYS A 118 2.52 -10.60 -20.99
C CYS A 118 1.00 -10.48 -21.05
N VAL A 119 0.44 -9.51 -20.32
CA VAL A 119 -1.01 -9.28 -20.33
C VAL A 119 -1.49 -8.85 -21.72
N ALA A 120 -0.71 -8.03 -22.43
CA ALA A 120 -1.03 -7.63 -23.80
C ALA A 120 -1.12 -8.83 -24.74
N SER A 121 -0.16 -9.75 -24.67
CA SER A 121 -0.17 -11.00 -25.43
C SER A 121 -1.41 -11.85 -25.12
N LEU A 122 -1.76 -12.01 -23.86
CA LEU A 122 -2.93 -12.78 -23.42
C LEU A 122 -4.26 -12.13 -23.79
N MET A 123 -4.31 -10.80 -23.82
CA MET A 123 -5.49 -10.00 -24.17
C MET A 123 -5.58 -9.71 -25.68
N GLU A 124 -4.60 -10.15 -26.48
CA GLU A 124 -4.48 -9.85 -27.91
C GLU A 124 -4.43 -8.34 -28.21
N VAL A 125 -3.86 -7.56 -27.27
CA VAL A 125 -3.65 -6.12 -27.40
C VAL A 125 -2.26 -5.89 -28.00
N LYS A 126 -2.21 -5.04 -29.05
CA LYS A 126 -0.99 -4.86 -29.85
C LYS A 126 0.11 -4.13 -29.12
N ASP A 127 -0.23 -3.06 -28.41
CA ASP A 127 0.76 -2.15 -27.82
C ASP A 127 0.54 -1.93 -26.32
N VAL A 128 1.66 -1.77 -25.63
CA VAL A 128 1.70 -1.38 -24.20
C VAL A 128 2.33 -0.01 -24.10
N VAL A 129 1.64 0.92 -23.49
CA VAL A 129 2.14 2.25 -23.17
C VAL A 129 3.02 2.17 -21.92
N ASP A 130 4.21 2.72 -22.01
CA ASP A 130 5.09 2.88 -20.84
C ASP A 130 4.56 4.00 -19.94
N GLY A 131 4.32 3.71 -18.67
CA GLY A 131 3.80 4.69 -17.70
C GLY A 131 4.70 5.94 -17.56
N ARG A 132 6.01 5.80 -17.86
CA ARG A 132 6.96 6.93 -17.88
C ARG A 132 6.69 7.92 -19.02
N GLU A 133 6.06 7.49 -20.10
CA GLU A 133 5.66 8.40 -21.16
C GLU A 133 4.47 9.28 -20.75
N LEU A 134 3.72 8.84 -19.75
CA LEU A 134 2.53 9.51 -19.26
C LEU A 134 2.82 10.39 -18.05
N ILE A 135 3.53 9.85 -17.04
CA ILE A 135 3.70 10.52 -15.74
C ILE A 135 5.04 11.26 -15.70
N VAL A 136 4.98 12.58 -15.63
CA VAL A 136 6.14 13.46 -15.51
C VAL A 136 6.30 13.90 -14.07
N CYS A 137 7.53 13.86 -13.55
CA CYS A 137 7.87 14.21 -12.18
C CYS A 137 8.87 15.36 -12.12
N GLU A 138 8.73 16.24 -11.13
CA GLU A 138 9.69 17.26 -10.75
C GLU A 138 10.40 16.87 -9.45
N GLY A 139 11.61 17.38 -9.24
CA GLY A 139 12.34 17.30 -7.95
C GLY A 139 13.40 16.21 -7.85
N ASN A 140 14.22 16.36 -6.81
CA ASN A 140 15.29 15.42 -6.44
C ASN A 140 14.79 14.48 -5.34
N LYS A 141 15.24 13.22 -5.37
CA LYS A 141 15.10 12.12 -4.39
C LYS A 141 14.05 12.27 -3.26
N GLY A 142 13.14 11.31 -3.16
CA GLY A 142 12.33 11.00 -1.98
C GLY A 142 10.83 11.19 -2.14
N LEU A 143 10.33 12.35 -2.46
CA LEU A 143 8.93 12.63 -2.80
C LEU A 143 8.90 13.30 -4.15
N SER A 144 8.77 12.51 -5.21
CA SER A 144 8.60 13.04 -6.57
C SER A 144 7.29 13.81 -6.64
N VAL A 145 7.37 15.10 -6.88
CA VAL A 145 6.19 15.92 -7.15
C VAL A 145 5.82 15.70 -8.62
N ILE A 146 4.59 15.28 -8.87
CA ILE A 146 4.10 15.08 -10.24
C ILE A 146 3.86 16.44 -10.88
N ASP A 147 4.46 16.67 -12.04
CA ASP A 147 4.10 17.79 -12.90
C ASP A 147 2.71 17.55 -13.48
N LYS A 148 1.74 18.26 -12.90
CA LYS A 148 0.34 18.08 -13.24
C LYS A 148 0.07 18.43 -14.72
N LYS A 149 0.65 19.53 -15.22
CA LYS A 149 0.37 20.03 -16.56
C LYS A 149 0.89 19.07 -17.63
N LEU A 150 2.17 18.71 -17.56
CA LEU A 150 2.77 17.79 -18.53
C LEU A 150 2.13 16.40 -18.47
N THR A 151 1.80 15.93 -17.27
CA THR A 151 1.10 14.65 -17.09
C THR A 151 -0.30 14.69 -17.71
N GLU A 152 -1.08 15.76 -17.50
CA GLU A 152 -2.39 15.95 -18.12
C GLU A 152 -2.31 16.02 -19.66
N GLU A 153 -1.32 16.71 -20.20
CA GLU A 153 -1.07 16.79 -21.64
C GLU A 153 -0.75 15.40 -22.23
N ASN A 154 0.17 14.67 -21.62
CA ASN A 154 0.56 13.33 -22.08
C ASN A 154 -0.62 12.34 -22.03
N VAL A 155 -1.31 12.28 -20.89
CA VAL A 155 -2.45 11.37 -20.70
C VAL A 155 -3.60 11.70 -21.66
N SER A 156 -3.88 12.98 -21.86
CA SER A 156 -4.94 13.43 -22.80
C SER A 156 -4.61 13.13 -24.26
N GLY A 157 -3.31 13.04 -24.59
CA GLY A 157 -2.81 12.67 -25.91
C GLY A 157 -2.83 11.18 -26.25
N MET A 158 -3.22 10.31 -25.29
CA MET A 158 -3.26 8.85 -25.52
C MET A 158 -4.29 8.48 -26.60
N SER A 159 -3.92 7.53 -27.47
CA SER A 159 -4.87 6.89 -28.38
C SER A 159 -5.75 5.89 -27.63
N LEU A 160 -7.06 6.02 -27.78
CA LEU A 160 -8.08 5.16 -27.16
C LEU A 160 -8.89 4.36 -28.20
N GLU A 161 -8.25 3.95 -29.29
CA GLU A 161 -8.93 3.22 -30.39
C GLU A 161 -9.34 1.79 -30.02
N GLY A 162 -8.73 1.21 -28.99
CA GLY A 162 -9.04 -0.13 -28.46
C GLY A 162 -8.94 -0.16 -26.96
N VAL A 163 -8.71 -1.35 -26.38
CA VAL A 163 -8.23 -1.49 -25.00
C VAL A 163 -6.79 -1.03 -24.97
N THR A 164 -6.48 -0.09 -24.09
CA THR A 164 -5.12 0.44 -23.91
C THR A 164 -4.48 -0.17 -22.66
N LEU A 165 -3.34 -0.84 -22.81
CA LEU A 165 -2.55 -1.35 -21.69
C LEU A 165 -1.48 -0.34 -21.32
N VAL A 166 -1.32 -0.10 -20.00
CA VAL A 166 -0.31 0.80 -19.45
C VAL A 166 0.55 0.03 -18.44
N ALA A 167 1.84 -0.02 -18.66
CA ALA A 167 2.81 -0.51 -17.68
C ALA A 167 3.13 0.62 -16.68
N GLY A 168 2.40 0.65 -15.55
CA GLY A 168 2.35 1.82 -14.67
C GLY A 168 2.89 1.58 -13.27
N THR A 169 4.12 2.05 -12.98
CA THR A 169 4.69 2.05 -11.62
C THR A 169 5.68 3.21 -11.46
N TYR A 170 6.23 3.67 -12.57
CA TYR A 170 7.26 4.69 -12.64
C TYR A 170 6.82 5.87 -13.49
N GLY A 171 7.37 7.03 -13.20
CA GLY A 171 7.34 8.21 -14.05
C GLY A 171 8.75 8.57 -14.55
N LYS A 172 8.87 9.66 -15.25
CA LYS A 172 10.18 10.23 -15.64
C LYS A 172 10.26 11.72 -15.33
N LYS A 173 11.47 12.21 -15.11
CA LYS A 173 11.75 13.64 -15.12
C LYS A 173 11.77 14.15 -16.56
N VAL A 174 11.66 15.48 -16.72
CA VAL A 174 11.86 16.12 -18.02
C VAL A 174 13.24 15.80 -18.61
N THR A 175 14.23 15.54 -17.76
CA THR A 175 15.58 15.08 -18.14
C THR A 175 15.66 13.66 -18.68
N GLY A 176 14.56 12.88 -18.61
CA GLY A 176 14.50 11.48 -19.04
C GLY A 176 14.84 10.46 -17.94
N GLU A 177 15.25 10.90 -16.74
CA GLU A 177 15.56 10.01 -15.63
C GLU A 177 14.29 9.32 -15.10
N THR A 178 14.33 7.99 -14.95
CA THR A 178 13.23 7.20 -14.36
C THR A 178 13.10 7.50 -12.87
N VAL A 179 11.87 7.72 -12.41
CA VAL A 179 11.55 8.07 -11.03
C VAL A 179 10.48 7.12 -10.48
N SER A 180 10.70 6.63 -9.26
CA SER A 180 9.68 5.86 -8.57
C SER A 180 8.52 6.75 -8.12
N LEU A 181 7.29 6.33 -8.41
CA LEU A 181 6.07 6.96 -7.89
C LEU A 181 5.79 6.58 -6.43
N GLY A 182 6.72 5.87 -5.79
CA GLY A 182 6.61 5.43 -4.42
C GLY A 182 5.80 4.14 -4.26
N LYS A 183 5.36 3.90 -3.01
CA LYS A 183 4.59 2.71 -2.67
C LYS A 183 3.28 2.69 -3.47
N ARG A 184 3.03 1.57 -4.16
CA ARG A 184 1.85 1.38 -5.03
C ARG A 184 1.72 2.43 -6.13
N GLY A 185 2.84 2.75 -6.80
CA GLY A 185 2.88 3.74 -7.88
C GLY A 185 1.93 3.43 -9.04
N SER A 186 1.66 2.16 -9.33
CA SER A 186 0.68 1.75 -10.36
C SER A 186 -0.76 2.10 -10.01
N GLU A 187 -1.14 2.05 -8.72
CA GLU A 187 -2.45 2.53 -8.27
C GLU A 187 -2.56 4.05 -8.49
N LEU A 188 -1.48 4.78 -8.18
CA LEU A 188 -1.42 6.22 -8.42
C LEU A 188 -1.54 6.53 -9.92
N THR A 189 -0.83 5.80 -10.79
CA THR A 189 -0.94 5.93 -12.25
C THR A 189 -2.38 5.71 -12.72
N ALA A 190 -3.05 4.66 -12.26
CA ALA A 190 -4.44 4.37 -12.61
C ALA A 190 -5.40 5.50 -12.20
N ASN A 191 -5.24 6.01 -10.98
CA ASN A 191 -6.07 7.11 -10.47
C ASN A 191 -5.79 8.45 -11.20
N ILE A 192 -4.55 8.73 -11.60
CA ILE A 192 -4.20 9.91 -12.39
C ILE A 192 -4.85 9.83 -13.76
N ILE A 193 -4.69 8.71 -14.46
CA ILE A 193 -5.29 8.49 -15.78
C ILE A 193 -6.80 8.66 -15.71
N ALA A 194 -7.45 8.04 -14.73
CA ALA A 194 -8.88 8.15 -14.52
C ALA A 194 -9.33 9.60 -14.27
N ALA A 195 -8.59 10.32 -13.43
CA ALA A 195 -8.90 11.70 -13.10
C ALA A 195 -8.78 12.63 -14.33
N VAL A 196 -7.70 12.48 -15.11
CA VAL A 196 -7.45 13.30 -16.32
C VAL A 196 -8.48 13.02 -17.39
N LEU A 197 -8.77 11.75 -17.67
CA LEU A 197 -9.69 11.34 -18.72
C LEU A 197 -11.17 11.32 -18.26
N ARG A 198 -11.45 11.69 -17.03
CA ARG A 198 -12.79 11.69 -16.43
C ARG A 198 -13.50 10.34 -16.58
N ALA A 199 -12.81 9.29 -16.16
CA ALA A 199 -13.33 7.93 -16.22
C ALA A 199 -14.63 7.77 -15.41
N GLU A 200 -15.44 6.81 -15.78
CA GLU A 200 -16.66 6.43 -15.06
C GLU A 200 -16.33 5.90 -13.65
N PHE A 201 -15.28 5.09 -13.56
CA PHE A 201 -14.70 4.57 -12.31
C PHE A 201 -13.27 4.08 -12.51
N VAL A 202 -12.57 3.83 -11.40
CA VAL A 202 -11.34 3.02 -11.35
C VAL A 202 -11.62 1.72 -10.64
N ARG A 203 -11.27 0.56 -11.23
CA ARG A 203 -11.43 -0.74 -10.59
C ARG A 203 -10.11 -1.40 -10.30
N PHE A 204 -9.87 -1.72 -9.04
CA PHE A 204 -8.71 -2.45 -8.57
C PHE A 204 -9.07 -3.92 -8.39
N TYR A 205 -8.37 -4.79 -9.11
CA TYR A 205 -8.49 -6.23 -8.93
C TYR A 205 -7.52 -6.72 -7.86
N VAL A 206 -8.05 -7.47 -6.92
CA VAL A 206 -7.31 -8.18 -5.87
C VAL A 206 -7.69 -9.65 -5.88
N ALA A 207 -6.93 -10.51 -5.21
CA ALA A 207 -7.21 -11.93 -5.14
C ALA A 207 -7.49 -12.35 -3.70
N GLY A 208 -8.51 -13.21 -3.51
CA GLY A 208 -8.77 -13.89 -2.23
C GLY A 208 -9.30 -12.99 -1.12
N PHE A 209 -10.22 -12.10 -1.44
CA PHE A 209 -10.88 -11.26 -0.45
C PHE A 209 -12.27 -11.81 -0.11
N GLU A 210 -12.50 -12.10 1.17
CA GLU A 210 -13.81 -12.53 1.67
C GLU A 210 -14.54 -11.33 2.28
N TYR A 211 -15.61 -10.88 1.61
CA TYR A 211 -16.56 -9.92 2.13
C TYR A 211 -17.98 -10.38 1.79
N ASP A 212 -18.84 -10.47 2.78
CA ASP A 212 -20.24 -10.92 2.61
C ASP A 212 -21.11 -9.86 1.91
N GLU A 213 -20.82 -8.58 2.13
CA GLU A 213 -21.54 -7.45 1.51
C GLU A 213 -20.54 -6.42 0.96
N ALA A 214 -20.93 -5.71 -0.10
CA ALA A 214 -20.13 -4.67 -0.72
C ALA A 214 -20.35 -3.31 -0.04
N PRO A 215 -19.58 -2.94 1.00
CA PRO A 215 -19.77 -1.67 1.68
C PRO A 215 -19.45 -0.52 0.73
N ARG A 216 -20.25 0.53 0.86
CA ARG A 216 -19.96 1.83 0.24
C ARG A 216 -19.20 2.66 1.26
N LEU A 217 -17.99 3.10 0.92
CA LEU A 217 -17.14 3.89 1.78
C LEU A 217 -16.93 5.28 1.18
N SER A 218 -16.85 6.28 2.03
CA SER A 218 -16.25 7.55 1.63
C SER A 218 -14.73 7.38 1.44
N TYR A 219 -14.09 8.33 0.76
CA TYR A 219 -12.61 8.31 0.63
C TYR A 219 -11.91 8.44 1.98
N GLU A 220 -12.52 9.15 2.92
CA GLU A 220 -12.05 9.32 4.29
C GLU A 220 -12.12 8.01 5.06
N GLU A 221 -13.26 7.32 5.03
CA GLU A 221 -13.42 6.00 5.65
C GLU A 221 -12.46 4.97 5.06
N ALA A 222 -12.34 4.93 3.73
CA ALA A 222 -11.40 4.04 3.05
C ALA A 222 -9.94 4.29 3.47
N ALA A 223 -9.56 5.56 3.72
CA ALA A 223 -8.25 5.91 4.23
C ALA A 223 -8.03 5.40 5.66
N GLN A 224 -9.05 5.46 6.53
CA GLN A 224 -8.98 4.90 7.88
C GLN A 224 -8.91 3.36 7.86
N CYS A 225 -9.65 2.72 6.95
CA CYS A 225 -9.71 1.27 6.82
C CYS A 225 -8.49 0.64 6.12
N PHE A 226 -7.59 1.44 5.54
CA PHE A 226 -6.42 0.91 4.82
C PHE A 226 -5.55 -0.02 5.68
N SER A 227 -5.31 0.34 6.93
CA SER A 227 -4.55 -0.50 7.87
C SER A 227 -5.30 -1.78 8.27
N GLY A 228 -6.61 -1.82 8.08
CA GLY A 228 -7.49 -2.95 8.37
C GLY A 228 -7.78 -3.85 7.17
N GLY A 229 -7.15 -3.58 6.03
CA GLY A 229 -7.21 -4.50 4.90
C GLY A 229 -7.90 -4.00 3.64
N VAL A 230 -8.50 -2.80 3.63
CA VAL A 230 -8.96 -2.22 2.36
C VAL A 230 -7.75 -2.02 1.45
N PRO A 231 -7.65 -2.73 0.32
CA PRO A 231 -6.40 -2.86 -0.42
C PRO A 231 -6.13 -1.68 -1.38
N VAL A 232 -6.54 -0.47 -1.02
CA VAL A 232 -6.30 0.74 -1.82
C VAL A 232 -5.48 1.75 -1.00
N TYR A 233 -4.34 2.15 -1.54
CA TYR A 233 -3.40 3.02 -0.83
C TYR A 233 -3.89 4.48 -0.78
N PRO A 234 -4.13 5.07 0.42
CA PRO A 234 -4.77 6.37 0.55
C PRO A 234 -4.10 7.52 -0.23
N PRO A 235 -2.76 7.65 -0.26
CA PRO A 235 -2.11 8.66 -1.09
C PRO A 235 -2.39 8.48 -2.59
N ALA A 236 -2.52 7.23 -3.07
CA ALA A 236 -2.80 6.95 -4.48
C ALA A 236 -4.24 7.28 -4.88
N MET A 237 -5.19 7.33 -3.94
CA MET A 237 -6.59 7.70 -4.21
C MET A 237 -6.79 9.20 -4.48
N GLN A 238 -5.84 10.06 -4.11
CA GLN A 238 -6.03 11.51 -4.13
C GLN A 238 -6.43 12.09 -5.50
N PRO A 239 -5.86 11.64 -6.64
CA PRO A 239 -6.31 12.13 -7.96
C PRO A 239 -7.80 11.81 -8.23
N ALA A 240 -8.21 10.55 -7.98
CA ALA A 240 -9.60 10.14 -8.16
C ALA A 240 -10.55 10.90 -7.22
N LYS A 241 -10.20 11.04 -5.93
CA LYS A 241 -10.95 11.83 -4.95
C LYS A 241 -11.18 13.27 -5.44
N LYS A 242 -10.13 13.97 -5.87
CA LYS A 242 -10.23 15.35 -6.36
C LYS A 242 -11.08 15.49 -7.61
N ALA A 243 -11.11 14.45 -8.44
CA ALA A 243 -11.91 14.41 -9.66
C ALA A 243 -13.34 13.86 -9.45
N GLY A 244 -13.67 13.36 -8.24
CA GLY A 244 -14.95 12.74 -7.93
C GLY A 244 -15.15 11.37 -8.61
N ILE A 245 -14.06 10.67 -8.99
CA ILE A 245 -14.12 9.40 -9.71
C ILE A 245 -14.25 8.24 -8.72
N PRO A 246 -15.33 7.44 -8.75
CA PRO A 246 -15.50 6.28 -7.87
C PRO A 246 -14.37 5.26 -8.03
N ILE A 247 -13.94 4.67 -6.92
CA ILE A 247 -12.99 3.57 -6.90
C ILE A 247 -13.74 2.30 -6.48
N GLN A 248 -13.59 1.24 -7.25
CA GLN A 248 -14.15 -0.08 -6.96
C GLN A 248 -13.02 -1.05 -6.67
N VAL A 249 -13.20 -1.89 -5.66
CA VAL A 249 -12.30 -3.02 -5.40
C VAL A 249 -13.07 -4.30 -5.67
N ALA A 250 -12.51 -5.13 -6.53
CA ALA A 250 -13.15 -6.35 -7.02
C ALA A 250 -12.24 -7.56 -6.82
N ASP A 251 -12.84 -8.70 -6.49
CA ASP A 251 -12.10 -9.96 -6.39
C ASP A 251 -12.02 -10.64 -7.76
N ILE A 252 -10.80 -10.72 -8.31
CA ILE A 252 -10.58 -11.35 -9.59
C ILE A 252 -10.81 -12.87 -9.52
N THR A 253 -10.66 -13.48 -8.34
CA THR A 253 -10.90 -14.92 -8.12
C THR A 253 -12.39 -15.25 -8.02
N ASN A 254 -13.23 -14.24 -7.80
CA ASN A 254 -14.68 -14.35 -7.72
C ASN A 254 -15.36 -13.58 -8.87
N GLU A 255 -15.01 -13.94 -10.10
CA GLU A 255 -15.57 -13.39 -11.35
C GLU A 255 -15.59 -11.86 -11.45
N GLY A 256 -14.67 -11.18 -10.76
CA GLY A 256 -14.62 -9.71 -10.75
C GLY A 256 -15.71 -9.06 -9.88
N LYS A 257 -16.33 -9.82 -8.96
CA LYS A 257 -17.33 -9.27 -8.03
C LYS A 257 -16.76 -8.09 -7.24
N VAL A 258 -17.42 -6.94 -7.33
CA VAL A 258 -17.06 -5.76 -6.53
C VAL A 258 -17.48 -5.99 -5.10
N PHE A 259 -16.54 -5.83 -4.16
CA PHE A 259 -16.80 -5.98 -2.72
C PHE A 259 -16.66 -4.67 -1.93
N VAL A 260 -16.05 -3.62 -2.50
CA VAL A 260 -16.00 -2.28 -1.91
C VAL A 260 -16.15 -1.24 -3.03
N THR A 261 -16.98 -0.22 -2.77
CA THR A 261 -17.06 0.98 -3.61
C THR A 261 -16.71 2.20 -2.77
N ILE A 262 -15.71 2.96 -3.21
CA ILE A 262 -15.24 4.18 -2.56
C ILE A 262 -15.66 5.36 -3.43
N SER A 263 -16.42 6.29 -2.85
CA SER A 263 -16.91 7.45 -3.58
C SER A 263 -17.16 8.63 -2.63
N SER A 264 -17.38 9.81 -3.18
CA SER A 264 -17.95 10.91 -2.39
C SER A 264 -19.35 10.53 -1.92
N VAL A 265 -19.61 10.72 -0.64
CA VAL A 265 -20.94 10.51 -0.05
C VAL A 265 -21.48 11.91 0.30
N PRO A 266 -22.61 12.33 -0.24
CA PRO A 266 -23.27 13.56 0.17
C PRO A 266 -23.56 13.55 1.68
N GLU A 267 -23.47 14.70 2.35
CA GLU A 267 -23.65 14.79 3.82
C GLU A 267 -25.04 14.31 4.26
N ASP A 268 -26.07 14.51 3.44
CA ASP A 268 -27.43 14.08 3.68
C ASP A 268 -27.68 12.56 3.49
N GLU A 269 -26.76 11.89 2.78
CA GLU A 269 -26.78 10.43 2.59
C GLU A 269 -25.91 9.68 3.61
N VAL A 270 -25.17 10.38 4.46
CA VAL A 270 -24.31 9.76 5.48
C VAL A 270 -25.18 9.09 6.54
N ALA A 271 -25.10 7.76 6.64
CA ALA A 271 -25.75 7.02 7.71
C ALA A 271 -25.21 7.46 9.07
N LYS A 272 -26.10 7.71 10.05
CA LYS A 272 -25.68 8.10 11.40
C LYS A 272 -25.14 6.88 12.13
N GLY A 273 -24.00 7.05 12.81
CA GLY A 273 -23.42 6.02 13.64
C GLY A 273 -22.21 5.32 13.02
N ILE A 274 -22.06 4.05 13.33
CA ILE A 274 -20.92 3.22 12.96
C ILE A 274 -21.18 2.60 11.58
N SER A 275 -20.26 2.83 10.64
CA SER A 275 -20.33 2.25 9.29
C SER A 275 -19.67 0.86 9.23
N GLY A 276 -18.69 0.58 10.09
CA GLY A 276 -18.04 -0.72 10.08
C GLY A 276 -16.96 -0.91 11.13
N VAL A 277 -16.45 -2.14 11.14
CA VAL A 277 -15.38 -2.60 12.04
C VAL A 277 -14.30 -3.29 11.22
N PHE A 278 -13.05 -2.99 11.47
CA PHE A 278 -11.96 -3.76 10.90
C PHE A 278 -10.92 -4.16 11.95
N VAL A 279 -10.13 -5.18 11.63
CA VAL A 279 -9.10 -5.72 12.51
C VAL A 279 -7.74 -5.60 11.81
N SER A 280 -6.74 -5.10 12.54
CA SER A 280 -5.38 -5.03 12.01
C SER A 280 -4.75 -6.42 11.83
N GLY A 281 -3.68 -6.50 11.02
CA GLY A 281 -2.75 -7.62 11.08
C GLY A 281 -2.07 -7.74 12.46
N PRO A 282 -1.21 -8.75 12.67
CA PRO A 282 -0.48 -8.94 13.91
C PRO A 282 0.46 -7.75 14.22
N LEU A 283 0.33 -7.19 15.41
CA LEU A 283 1.13 -6.08 15.90
C LEU A 283 1.79 -6.41 17.24
N SER A 284 2.82 -5.65 17.60
CA SER A 284 3.40 -5.59 18.95
C SER A 284 3.20 -4.19 19.51
N LEU A 285 2.51 -4.09 20.64
CA LEU A 285 2.41 -2.86 21.39
C LEU A 285 3.70 -2.65 22.18
N VAL A 286 4.36 -1.57 21.89
CA VAL A 286 5.53 -1.07 22.63
C VAL A 286 5.02 -0.04 23.62
N THR A 287 5.36 -0.19 24.89
CA THR A 287 5.12 0.85 25.90
C THR A 287 6.44 1.22 26.54
N VAL A 288 6.83 2.48 26.41
CA VAL A 288 7.98 3.08 27.12
C VAL A 288 7.40 3.87 28.29
N TYR A 289 7.95 3.67 29.48
CA TYR A 289 7.43 4.31 30.70
C TYR A 289 8.56 4.62 31.69
N GLY A 290 8.31 5.55 32.57
CA GLY A 290 9.22 5.92 33.66
C GLY A 290 9.35 7.43 33.85
N THR A 291 10.01 7.78 34.94
CA THR A 291 10.22 9.19 35.33
C THR A 291 11.12 9.96 34.36
N GLY A 292 11.93 9.26 33.59
CA GLY A 292 12.79 9.86 32.54
C GLY A 292 12.03 10.44 31.35
N LEU A 293 10.72 10.14 31.22
CA LEU A 293 9.86 10.76 30.20
C LEU A 293 9.29 12.10 30.67
N LEU A 294 9.09 12.28 31.99
CA LEU A 294 8.39 13.41 32.54
C LEU A 294 9.13 14.73 32.26
N GLY A 295 8.42 15.70 31.67
CA GLY A 295 8.96 17.02 31.36
C GLY A 295 10.12 17.06 30.38
N SER A 296 10.41 15.92 29.74
CA SER A 296 11.49 15.81 28.75
C SER A 296 11.02 16.26 27.37
N VAL A 297 11.20 17.54 27.06
CA VAL A 297 10.80 18.13 25.78
C VAL A 297 11.45 17.36 24.62
N GLY A 298 10.62 16.89 23.70
CA GLY A 298 11.06 16.22 22.47
C GLY A 298 11.44 14.75 22.63
N ILE A 299 11.23 14.11 23.77
CA ILE A 299 11.57 12.70 24.00
C ILE A 299 10.86 11.76 23.01
N SER A 300 9.57 12.01 22.76
CA SER A 300 8.78 11.23 21.75
C SER A 300 9.36 11.37 20.35
N ALA A 301 9.82 12.59 19.98
CA ALA A 301 10.46 12.82 18.68
C ALA A 301 11.76 12.00 18.54
N ILE A 302 12.55 11.92 19.62
CA ILE A 302 13.80 11.14 19.65
C ILE A 302 13.48 9.64 19.48
N ILE A 303 12.52 9.12 20.24
CA ILE A 303 12.08 7.73 20.15
C ILE A 303 11.65 7.42 18.71
N PHE A 304 10.69 8.18 18.18
CA PHE A 304 10.16 7.92 16.85
C PHE A 304 11.20 8.09 15.73
N LYS A 305 12.14 9.04 15.88
CA LYS A 305 13.25 9.18 14.96
C LYS A 305 14.14 7.94 14.92
N LYS A 306 14.49 7.37 16.08
CA LYS A 306 15.29 6.12 16.13
C LYS A 306 14.58 4.96 15.43
N PHE A 307 13.26 4.85 15.53
CA PHE A 307 12.47 3.85 14.78
C PHE A 307 12.45 4.15 13.27
N ALA A 308 12.25 5.40 12.89
CA ALA A 308 12.25 5.82 11.48
C ALA A 308 13.62 5.57 10.82
N ASP A 309 14.73 5.87 11.50
CA ASP A 309 16.11 5.64 11.02
C ASP A 309 16.39 4.14 10.77
N GLN A 310 15.63 3.25 11.40
CA GLN A 310 15.68 1.78 11.19
C GLN A 310 14.58 1.27 10.23
N GLY A 311 13.85 2.15 9.57
CA GLY A 311 12.76 1.79 8.65
C GLY A 311 11.59 1.08 9.33
N VAL A 312 11.36 1.35 10.62
CA VAL A 312 10.21 0.81 11.37
C VAL A 312 9.07 1.81 11.38
N ASN A 313 7.95 1.44 10.75
CA ASN A 313 6.73 2.25 10.75
C ASN A 313 5.92 2.07 12.04
N ILE A 314 5.33 3.15 12.54
CA ILE A 314 4.45 3.19 13.71
C ILE A 314 3.01 3.24 13.23
N HIS A 315 2.17 2.33 13.72
CA HIS A 315 0.78 2.15 13.27
C HIS A 315 -0.27 2.70 14.24
N PHE A 316 0.11 2.95 15.48
CA PHE A 316 -0.78 3.41 16.54
C PHE A 316 0.04 4.20 17.56
N ILE A 317 -0.52 5.24 18.14
CA ILE A 317 0.12 6.00 19.20
C ILE A 317 -0.94 6.36 20.25
N SER A 318 -0.59 6.14 21.52
CA SER A 318 -1.37 6.58 22.67
C SER A 318 -0.41 7.07 23.76
N GLN A 319 -0.66 8.23 24.31
CA GLN A 319 0.16 8.81 25.35
C GLN A 319 -0.71 9.27 26.52
N SER A 320 -0.26 8.99 27.75
CA SER A 320 -0.94 9.49 28.96
C SER A 320 -0.72 11.00 29.14
N LEU A 321 -1.70 11.68 29.68
CA LEU A 321 -1.60 13.12 30.01
C LEU A 321 -0.47 13.39 31.00
N SER A 322 -0.15 12.44 31.88
CA SER A 322 0.94 12.54 32.86
C SER A 322 2.33 12.48 32.22
N GLU A 323 2.43 12.23 30.91
CA GLU A 323 3.70 11.99 30.18
C GLU A 323 4.55 10.83 30.75
N TYR A 324 4.03 10.07 31.73
CA TYR A 324 4.74 8.96 32.35
C TYR A 324 4.94 7.77 31.41
N SER A 325 4.08 7.62 30.41
CA SER A 325 4.16 6.54 29.43
C SER A 325 3.73 6.97 28.03
N ILE A 326 4.38 6.39 27.04
CA ILE A 326 3.98 6.44 25.65
C ILE A 326 3.88 5.01 25.10
N SER A 327 2.74 4.70 24.48
CA SER A 327 2.49 3.42 23.84
C SER A 327 2.34 3.61 22.33
N PHE A 328 2.94 2.73 21.56
CA PHE A 328 2.80 2.72 20.10
C PHE A 328 2.89 1.31 19.55
N ALA A 329 2.30 1.06 18.41
CA ALA A 329 2.29 -0.28 17.80
C ALA A 329 3.19 -0.35 16.57
N VAL A 330 3.92 -1.46 16.44
CA VAL A 330 4.74 -1.82 15.29
C VAL A 330 4.29 -3.17 14.75
N LYS A 331 4.60 -3.48 13.48
CA LYS A 331 4.36 -4.83 12.95
C LYS A 331 5.09 -5.89 13.75
N ARG A 332 4.45 -7.03 13.99
CA ARG A 332 5.03 -8.17 14.74
C ARG A 332 6.37 -8.63 14.17
N GLU A 333 6.53 -8.63 12.87
CA GLU A 333 7.78 -8.99 12.19
C GLU A 333 8.96 -8.07 12.53
N LYS A 334 8.67 -6.86 13.03
CA LYS A 334 9.65 -5.84 13.44
C LYS A 334 9.91 -5.81 14.95
N GLU A 335 9.29 -6.69 15.73
CA GLU A 335 9.38 -6.69 17.20
C GLU A 335 10.83 -6.80 17.72
N ARG A 336 11.62 -7.73 17.19
CA ARG A 336 13.03 -7.90 17.58
C ARG A 336 13.88 -6.65 17.30
N LEU A 337 13.64 -6.01 16.15
CA LEU A 337 14.32 -4.78 15.80
C LEU A 337 13.90 -3.63 16.72
N ALA A 338 12.60 -3.53 17.01
CA ALA A 338 12.05 -2.56 17.96
C ALA A 338 12.66 -2.72 19.34
N GLU A 339 12.78 -3.96 19.84
CA GLU A 339 13.43 -4.26 21.12
C GLU A 339 14.90 -3.81 21.14
N THR A 340 15.64 -4.07 20.09
CA THR A 340 17.04 -3.64 19.96
C THR A 340 17.19 -2.13 20.01
N VAL A 341 16.34 -1.40 19.28
CA VAL A 341 16.31 0.07 19.28
C VAL A 341 16.01 0.63 20.67
N LEU A 342 15.05 0.02 21.39
CA LEU A 342 14.66 0.44 22.73
C LEU A 342 15.76 0.18 23.76
N LYS A 343 16.37 -0.99 23.76
CA LYS A 343 17.49 -1.31 24.65
C LYS A 343 18.60 -0.28 24.51
N THR A 344 19.05 -0.04 23.27
CA THR A 344 20.09 0.95 23.02
C THR A 344 19.70 2.35 23.49
N PHE A 345 18.47 2.76 23.24
CA PHE A 345 17.97 4.08 23.64
C PHE A 345 17.90 4.24 25.15
N ILE A 346 17.37 3.23 25.86
CA ILE A 346 17.22 3.25 27.32
C ILE A 346 18.59 3.23 28.00
N ASP A 347 19.51 2.36 27.55
CA ASP A 347 20.87 2.28 28.07
C ASP A 347 21.60 3.62 27.92
N GLU A 348 21.47 4.32 26.77
CA GLU A 348 22.02 5.65 26.57
C GLU A 348 21.45 6.69 27.55
N LYS A 349 20.16 6.59 27.91
CA LYS A 349 19.48 7.56 28.78
C LYS A 349 19.64 7.28 30.26
N THR A 350 19.72 6.01 30.66
CA THR A 350 19.81 5.60 32.07
C THR A 350 21.24 5.63 32.62
N GLN A 351 22.27 5.83 31.80
CA GLN A 351 23.67 5.99 32.23
C GLN A 351 23.85 7.10 33.29
N SER A 352 22.94 8.05 33.33
CA SER A 352 22.98 9.15 34.33
C SER A 352 22.48 8.80 35.76
N GLN A 353 21.96 7.59 35.96
CA GLN A 353 21.48 7.01 37.24
C GLN A 353 20.40 7.78 38.02
N PHE A 354 19.90 8.93 37.53
CA PHE A 354 18.92 9.74 38.25
C PHE A 354 17.48 9.57 37.74
N PHE A 355 17.30 8.95 36.58
CA PHE A 355 15.99 8.76 35.98
C PHE A 355 15.76 7.27 35.65
N ASP A 356 14.56 6.81 35.98
CA ASP A 356 14.13 5.45 35.64
C ASP A 356 13.35 5.46 34.34
N MET A 357 13.71 4.56 33.42
CA MET A 357 13.04 4.36 32.17
C MET A 357 13.04 2.88 31.80
N SER A 358 11.89 2.39 31.39
CA SER A 358 11.71 0.99 31.05
C SER A 358 10.79 0.84 29.84
N TYR A 359 10.72 -0.38 29.31
CA TYR A 359 9.80 -0.69 28.22
C TYR A 359 9.16 -2.05 28.40
N SER A 360 8.03 -2.25 27.73
CA SER A 360 7.40 -3.55 27.55
C SER A 360 6.99 -3.75 26.10
N LEU A 361 6.97 -5.00 25.67
CA LEU A 361 6.46 -5.44 24.36
C LEU A 361 5.35 -6.45 24.61
N ARG A 362 4.23 -6.29 23.91
CA ARG A 362 3.05 -7.15 24.07
C ARG A 362 2.44 -7.46 22.72
N PRO A 363 2.20 -8.76 22.42
CA PRO A 363 1.44 -9.16 21.25
C PRO A 363 0.02 -8.66 21.32
N VAL A 364 -0.43 -7.95 20.27
CA VAL A 364 -1.77 -7.36 20.23
C VAL A 364 -2.32 -7.31 18.80
N LYS A 365 -3.62 -7.05 18.71
CA LYS A 365 -4.27 -6.53 17.51
C LYS A 365 -5.05 -5.27 17.83
N ILE A 366 -5.34 -4.50 16.79
CA ILE A 366 -6.18 -3.31 16.89
C ILE A 366 -7.50 -3.63 16.21
N VAL A 367 -8.58 -3.41 16.93
CA VAL A 367 -9.94 -3.41 16.38
C VAL A 367 -10.37 -1.96 16.26
N SER A 368 -10.67 -1.52 15.05
CA SER A 368 -11.08 -0.15 14.77
C SER A 368 -12.52 -0.10 14.30
N VAL A 369 -13.26 0.80 14.91
CA VAL A 369 -14.62 1.17 14.53
C VAL A 369 -14.53 2.44 13.71
N TYR A 370 -15.21 2.51 12.59
CA TYR A 370 -15.20 3.68 11.72
C TYR A 370 -16.59 4.04 11.23
N GLY A 371 -16.76 5.30 10.84
CA GLY A 371 -17.98 5.81 10.25
C GLY A 371 -17.97 7.33 10.14
N GLN A 372 -18.29 7.85 8.96
CA GLN A 372 -18.46 9.27 8.75
C GLN A 372 -19.61 9.82 9.62
N GLY A 373 -20.62 8.98 9.86
CA GLY A 373 -21.77 9.28 10.71
C GLY A 373 -21.48 9.25 12.21
N MET A 374 -20.27 8.94 12.64
CA MET A 374 -19.86 9.02 14.06
C MET A 374 -19.58 10.45 14.51
N LYS A 375 -19.24 11.30 13.56
CA LYS A 375 -18.82 12.68 13.82
C LYS A 375 -19.92 13.50 14.51
N ASN A 376 -19.56 14.20 15.57
CA ASN A 376 -20.46 15.05 16.35
C ASN A 376 -21.65 14.29 16.99
N ILE A 377 -21.58 12.97 17.15
CA ILE A 377 -22.62 12.18 17.82
C ILE A 377 -22.18 11.82 19.24
N PRO A 378 -22.80 12.41 20.29
CA PRO A 378 -22.51 12.06 21.66
C PRO A 378 -22.84 10.59 21.95
N GLY A 379 -21.98 9.95 22.74
CA GLY A 379 -22.23 8.61 23.26
C GLY A 379 -21.68 7.46 22.44
N ILE A 380 -21.17 7.65 21.23
CA ILE A 380 -20.58 6.59 20.39
C ILE A 380 -19.47 5.85 21.14
N SER A 381 -18.50 6.57 21.73
CA SER A 381 -17.44 5.93 22.52
C SER A 381 -18.00 5.12 23.69
N GLY A 382 -19.05 5.64 24.37
CA GLY A 382 -19.73 4.92 25.43
C GLY A 382 -20.36 3.60 24.97
N GLN A 383 -20.99 3.58 23.81
CA GLN A 383 -21.55 2.36 23.22
C GLN A 383 -20.46 1.33 22.93
N ILE A 384 -19.36 1.76 22.32
CA ILE A 384 -18.20 0.92 21.98
C ILE A 384 -17.61 0.28 23.23
N TYR A 385 -17.25 1.08 24.24
CA TYR A 385 -16.68 0.56 25.49
C TYR A 385 -17.66 -0.31 26.27
N SER A 386 -18.95 0.04 26.26
CA SER A 386 -19.98 -0.79 26.90
C SER A 386 -20.15 -2.14 26.23
N ALA A 387 -20.08 -2.21 24.90
CA ALA A 387 -20.15 -3.47 24.15
C ALA A 387 -18.97 -4.38 24.52
N LEU A 388 -17.75 -3.85 24.54
CA LEU A 388 -16.55 -4.61 24.92
C LEU A 388 -16.60 -5.06 26.39
N GLY A 389 -17.03 -4.16 27.29
CA GLY A 389 -17.15 -4.47 28.72
C GLY A 389 -18.17 -5.57 29.01
N LYS A 390 -19.29 -5.62 28.29
CA LYS A 390 -20.30 -6.70 28.41
C LYS A 390 -19.73 -8.07 28.06
N GLU A 391 -18.80 -8.11 27.10
CA GLU A 391 -18.09 -9.32 26.70
C GLU A 391 -16.88 -9.64 27.60
N GLY A 392 -16.61 -8.84 28.64
CA GLY A 392 -15.46 -9.01 29.51
C GLY A 392 -14.13 -8.75 28.83
N ILE A 393 -14.12 -7.95 27.76
CA ILE A 393 -12.91 -7.66 26.98
C ILE A 393 -12.21 -6.43 27.58
N ASN A 394 -10.93 -6.60 27.93
CA ASN A 394 -10.10 -5.51 28.41
C ASN A 394 -9.56 -4.65 27.29
N VAL A 395 -9.73 -3.35 27.40
CA VAL A 395 -9.13 -2.35 26.49
C VAL A 395 -7.76 -1.96 27.03
N ILE A 396 -6.70 -2.35 26.30
CA ILE A 396 -5.31 -2.09 26.70
C ILE A 396 -4.93 -0.63 26.44
N ALA A 397 -5.31 -0.12 25.28
CA ALA A 397 -5.13 1.26 24.86
C ALA A 397 -6.19 1.64 23.83
N ALA A 398 -6.45 2.92 23.68
CA ALA A 398 -7.34 3.43 22.64
C ALA A 398 -6.81 4.74 22.07
N SER A 399 -7.18 5.01 20.82
CA SER A 399 -6.87 6.26 20.13
C SER A 399 -8.04 6.66 19.25
N GLN A 400 -8.37 7.94 19.27
CA GLN A 400 -9.38 8.56 18.41
C GLN A 400 -8.75 9.81 17.77
N GLY A 401 -8.86 9.94 16.45
CA GLY A 401 -8.45 11.14 15.74
C GLY A 401 -9.40 12.31 16.00
N GLY A 402 -8.91 13.54 15.92
CA GLY A 402 -9.74 14.74 16.09
C GLY A 402 -10.79 14.94 14.98
N GLU A 403 -10.68 14.20 13.89
CA GLU A 403 -11.68 14.12 12.82
C GLU A 403 -12.92 13.31 13.17
N GLU A 404 -12.88 12.53 14.29
CA GLU A 404 -13.95 11.71 14.82
C GLU A 404 -14.49 10.62 13.86
N LEU A 405 -13.68 10.22 12.87
CA LEU A 405 -14.07 9.22 11.85
C LEU A 405 -13.79 7.79 12.27
N SER A 406 -12.91 7.59 13.25
CA SER A 406 -12.57 6.25 13.73
C SER A 406 -12.13 6.24 15.20
N ILE A 407 -12.37 5.11 15.86
CA ILE A 407 -11.85 4.78 17.20
C ILE A 407 -11.11 3.46 17.09
N SER A 408 -9.82 3.50 17.37
CA SER A 408 -8.93 2.34 17.35
C SER A 408 -8.69 1.83 18.76
N ILE A 409 -8.92 0.55 18.99
CA ILE A 409 -8.89 -0.10 20.29
C ILE A 409 -7.89 -1.24 20.25
N VAL A 410 -6.94 -1.23 21.16
CA VAL A 410 -5.95 -2.30 21.33
C VAL A 410 -6.49 -3.34 22.30
N VAL A 411 -6.53 -4.58 21.85
CA VAL A 411 -6.97 -5.75 22.63
C VAL A 411 -5.97 -6.90 22.53
N GLU A 412 -6.08 -7.90 23.43
CA GLU A 412 -5.34 -9.14 23.30
C GLU A 412 -5.71 -9.88 22.02
N GLU A 413 -4.77 -10.65 21.47
CA GLU A 413 -5.03 -11.42 20.25
C GLU A 413 -6.18 -12.43 20.41
N GLU A 414 -6.32 -13.01 21.59
CA GLU A 414 -7.38 -13.98 21.92
C GLU A 414 -8.78 -13.36 21.98
N ASP A 415 -8.88 -12.06 22.29
CA ASP A 415 -10.15 -11.33 22.41
C ASP A 415 -10.67 -10.77 21.09
N VAL A 416 -9.83 -10.74 20.05
CA VAL A 416 -10.13 -10.04 18.79
C VAL A 416 -11.44 -10.48 18.17
N ARG A 417 -11.70 -11.79 18.08
CA ARG A 417 -12.92 -12.31 17.45
C ARG A 417 -14.17 -11.89 18.22
N ARG A 418 -14.14 -11.95 19.55
CA ARG A 418 -15.25 -11.50 20.40
C ARG A 418 -15.47 -10.00 20.28
N ALA A 419 -14.37 -9.22 20.29
CA ALA A 419 -14.41 -7.77 20.11
C ALA A 419 -15.03 -7.40 18.76
N GLN A 420 -14.60 -8.04 17.68
CA GLN A 420 -15.14 -7.79 16.35
C GLN A 420 -16.64 -8.06 16.28
N VAL A 421 -17.10 -9.20 16.79
CA VAL A 421 -18.53 -9.55 16.81
C VAL A 421 -19.33 -8.55 17.62
N ALA A 422 -18.88 -8.21 18.84
CA ALA A 422 -19.55 -7.26 19.71
C ALA A 422 -19.68 -5.85 19.09
N LEU A 423 -18.64 -5.41 18.39
CA LEU A 423 -18.60 -4.09 17.75
C LEU A 423 -19.37 -4.08 16.42
N THR A 424 -19.34 -5.17 15.65
CA THR A 424 -20.14 -5.29 14.42
C THR A 424 -21.64 -5.23 14.72
N ALA A 425 -22.09 -5.72 15.87
CA ALA A 425 -23.48 -5.60 16.30
C ALA A 425 -23.94 -4.15 16.57
N LEU A 426 -23.01 -3.18 16.60
CA LEU A 426 -23.33 -1.75 16.73
C LEU A 426 -23.48 -1.03 15.38
N ILE A 427 -23.24 -1.70 14.28
CA ILE A 427 -23.42 -1.12 12.94
C ILE A 427 -24.90 -0.85 12.73
N SER A 428 -25.25 0.36 12.39
CA SER A 428 -26.62 0.87 12.26
C SER A 428 -27.10 0.87 10.82
#